data_3b660c167b9d10bdf1524ebd10f00200
#
_entry.id   3b660c167b9d10bdf1524ebd10f00200
#
_cell.length_a   1.000
_cell.length_b   1.000
_cell.length_c   1.000
_cell.angle_alpha   90.00
_cell.angle_beta   90.00
_cell.angle_gamma   90.00
#
_symmetry.space_group_name_H-M   'P 1'
#
loop_
_entity.id
_entity.type
_entity.pdbx_description
1 polymer ?
#
loop_
_entity_poly.entity_id
_entity_poly.type
_entity_poly.pdbx_seq_one_letter_code
_entity_poly.pdbx_strand_id
1 'polypeptide(L)'
;MLQESGSLLYRPKDKRVHADKAHKNFIKPGGDHFTLLNIFEQWAEANYSQQWCYENFIQFKSLGRVRDIRDQLAGLCERVEVVIESTPNEIVPVQKAMTAGYFYNTVSRVQFSKWDNADKVDVGSYR
;
A
#
# COMPACT_ATOMS: atom_id res chain seq x y z
N MET A 1 0.97 3.05 7.13
CA MET A 1 0.07 2.36 6.18
C MET A 1 -0.08 0.87 6.50
N LEU A 2 0.98 0.09 6.56
CA LEU A 2 0.89 -1.37 6.74
C LEU A 2 0.15 -1.79 8.02
N GLN A 3 0.34 -1.10 9.13
CA GLN A 3 -0.34 -1.38 10.39
C GLN A 3 -1.86 -1.19 10.31
N GLU A 4 -2.31 -0.32 9.43
CA GLU A 4 -3.73 0.03 9.25
C GLU A 4 -4.34 -0.60 7.99
N SER A 5 -3.57 -1.36 7.19
CA SER A 5 -4.03 -1.88 5.90
C SER A 5 -5.27 -2.78 6.00
N GLY A 6 -5.38 -3.56 7.06
CA GLY A 6 -6.52 -4.45 7.28
C GLY A 6 -7.85 -3.74 7.55
N SER A 7 -7.80 -2.49 7.99
CA SER A 7 -8.99 -1.69 8.31
C SER A 7 -9.21 -0.51 7.36
N LEU A 8 -8.31 -0.30 6.40
CA LEU A 8 -8.33 0.86 5.52
C LEU A 8 -9.45 0.81 4.49
N LEU A 9 -9.62 -0.32 3.83
CA LEU A 9 -10.63 -0.55 2.82
C LEU A 9 -11.82 -1.29 3.42
N TYR A 10 -13.04 -0.82 3.16
CA TYR A 10 -14.23 -1.51 3.59
C TYR A 10 -15.16 -1.84 2.42
N ARG A 11 -15.92 -2.92 2.57
CA ARG A 11 -16.83 -3.44 1.54
C ARG A 11 -18.20 -3.66 2.15
N PRO A 12 -19.12 -2.68 2.08
CA PRO A 12 -20.49 -2.85 2.55
C PRO A 12 -21.17 -3.99 1.80
N LYS A 13 -21.96 -4.80 2.50
CA LYS A 13 -22.66 -5.95 1.89
C LYS A 13 -23.51 -5.54 0.70
N ASP A 14 -24.19 -4.40 0.80
CA ASP A 14 -25.13 -3.91 -0.21
C ASP A 14 -24.43 -3.25 -1.42
N LYS A 15 -23.17 -2.85 -1.27
CA LYS A 15 -22.43 -2.06 -2.28
C LYS A 15 -21.08 -2.68 -2.65
N ARG A 16 -20.94 -4.00 -2.54
CA ARG A 16 -19.68 -4.71 -2.83
C ARG A 16 -19.12 -4.39 -4.21
N VAL A 17 -19.96 -4.43 -5.23
CA VAL A 17 -19.54 -4.18 -6.62
C VAL A 17 -19.01 -2.76 -6.79
N HIS A 18 -19.66 -1.78 -6.17
CA HIS A 18 -19.21 -0.38 -6.21
C HIS A 18 -17.89 -0.18 -5.45
N ALA A 19 -17.76 -0.81 -4.28
CA ALA A 19 -16.53 -0.78 -3.51
C ALA A 19 -15.36 -1.41 -4.27
N ASP A 20 -15.56 -2.58 -4.85
CA ASP A 20 -14.54 -3.28 -5.64
C ASP A 20 -14.11 -2.48 -6.87
N LYS A 21 -15.05 -1.83 -7.54
CA LYS A 21 -14.76 -0.95 -8.67
C LYS A 21 -13.93 0.27 -8.26
N ALA A 22 -14.30 0.90 -7.16
CA ALA A 22 -13.56 2.04 -6.61
C ALA A 22 -12.14 1.63 -6.19
N HIS A 23 -12.00 0.50 -5.49
CA HIS A 23 -10.70 0.01 -5.02
C HIS A 23 -9.76 -0.39 -6.17
N LYS A 24 -10.29 -0.93 -7.27
CA LYS A 24 -9.49 -1.26 -8.46
C LYS A 24 -8.76 -0.06 -9.05
N ASN A 25 -9.32 1.14 -8.93
CA ASN A 25 -8.69 2.36 -9.43
C ASN A 25 -7.41 2.74 -8.67
N PHE A 26 -7.21 2.20 -7.49
CA PHE A 26 -6.03 2.49 -6.67
C PHE A 26 -4.88 1.51 -6.88
N ILE A 27 -5.13 0.37 -7.53
CA ILE A 27 -4.12 -0.66 -7.73
C ILE A 27 -2.97 -0.12 -8.58
N LYS A 28 -1.76 -0.26 -8.04
CA LYS A 28 -0.51 0.13 -8.71
C LYS A 28 0.39 -1.08 -8.93
N PRO A 29 1.15 -1.12 -10.02
CA PRO A 29 2.21 -2.10 -10.20
C PRO A 29 3.28 -1.91 -9.12
N GLY A 30 3.88 -2.98 -8.66
CA GLY A 30 4.89 -2.96 -7.61
C GLY A 30 4.41 -3.48 -6.26
N GLY A 31 3.12 -3.79 -6.11
CA GLY A 31 2.55 -4.45 -4.93
C GLY A 31 1.68 -3.55 -4.05
N ASP A 32 1.24 -4.11 -2.93
CA ASP A 32 0.28 -3.46 -2.01
C ASP A 32 0.81 -2.17 -1.39
N HIS A 33 2.11 -2.08 -1.15
CA HIS A 33 2.74 -0.88 -0.60
C HIS A 33 2.49 0.34 -1.49
N PHE A 34 2.67 0.20 -2.80
CA PHE A 34 2.44 1.29 -3.75
C PHE A 34 0.96 1.60 -3.95
N THR A 35 0.10 0.60 -3.87
CA THR A 35 -1.35 0.78 -3.86
C THR A 35 -1.79 1.60 -2.65
N LEU A 36 -1.32 1.27 -1.46
CA LEU A 36 -1.62 2.02 -0.22
C LEU A 36 -1.07 3.45 -0.27
N LEU A 37 0.14 3.62 -0.78
CA LEU A 37 0.72 4.95 -0.98
C LEU A 37 -0.12 5.81 -1.93
N ASN A 38 -0.56 5.22 -3.05
CA ASN A 38 -1.42 5.90 -4.02
C ASN A 38 -2.74 6.37 -3.41
N ILE A 39 -3.37 5.55 -2.55
CA ILE A 39 -4.56 5.94 -1.81
C ILE A 39 -4.29 7.17 -0.93
N PHE A 40 -3.19 7.16 -0.21
CA PHE A 40 -2.82 8.28 0.65
C PHE A 40 -2.55 9.56 -0.13
N GLU A 41 -1.82 9.47 -1.25
CA GLU A 41 -1.51 10.60 -2.11
C GLU A 41 -2.77 11.23 -2.71
N GLN A 42 -3.68 10.42 -3.24
CA GLN A 42 -4.95 10.91 -3.79
C GLN A 42 -5.84 11.55 -2.71
N TRP A 43 -5.84 11.01 -1.51
CA TRP A 43 -6.54 11.62 -0.39
C TRP A 43 -5.93 12.98 0.01
N ALA A 44 -4.61 13.09 0.00
CA ALA A 44 -3.91 14.35 0.23
C ALA A 44 -4.24 15.38 -0.86
N GLU A 45 -4.27 14.98 -2.12
CA GLU A 45 -4.69 15.83 -3.25
C GLU A 45 -6.15 16.30 -3.12
N ALA A 46 -7.00 15.48 -2.51
CA ALA A 46 -8.38 15.82 -2.18
C ALA A 46 -8.52 16.67 -0.89
N ASN A 47 -7.43 17.28 -0.41
CA ASN A 47 -7.37 18.07 0.83
C ASN A 47 -7.84 17.31 2.07
N TYR A 48 -7.50 16.04 2.17
CA TYR A 48 -7.87 15.17 3.30
C TYR A 48 -9.39 15.08 3.53
N SER A 49 -10.15 15.07 2.45
CA SER A 49 -11.61 15.10 2.48
C SER A 49 -12.20 13.82 3.06
N GLN A 50 -13.10 13.97 4.01
CA GLN A 50 -13.91 12.86 4.53
C GLN A 50 -14.90 12.35 3.48
N GLN A 51 -15.47 13.24 2.68
CA GLN A 51 -16.40 12.90 1.60
C GLN A 51 -15.71 12.03 0.54
N TRP A 52 -14.49 12.36 0.18
CA TRP A 52 -13.70 11.55 -0.74
C TRP A 52 -13.49 10.12 -0.22
N CYS A 53 -13.19 9.95 1.07
CA CYS A 53 -13.09 8.63 1.70
C CYS A 53 -14.39 7.85 1.63
N TYR A 54 -15.50 8.51 1.90
CA TYR A 54 -16.82 7.90 1.85
C TYR A 54 -17.18 7.41 0.44
N GLU A 55 -16.93 8.21 -0.57
CA GLU A 55 -17.18 7.88 -1.98
C GLU A 55 -16.33 6.73 -2.49
N ASN A 56 -15.11 6.57 -1.96
CA ASN A 56 -14.16 5.54 -2.36
C ASN A 56 -14.13 4.31 -1.44
N PHE A 57 -15.04 4.22 -0.48
CA PHE A 57 -15.12 3.12 0.48
C PHE A 57 -13.83 2.92 1.28
N ILE A 58 -13.27 4.02 1.76
CA ILE A 58 -12.05 4.06 2.55
C ILE A 58 -12.36 4.58 3.96
N GLN A 59 -11.76 3.97 4.97
CA GLN A 59 -11.93 4.36 6.37
C GLN A 59 -11.21 5.68 6.65
N PHE A 60 -11.96 6.75 6.80
CA PHE A 60 -11.42 8.09 7.10
C PHE A 60 -10.58 8.12 8.39
N LYS A 61 -11.06 7.46 9.45
CA LYS A 61 -10.34 7.40 10.72
C LYS A 61 -8.98 6.70 10.59
N SER A 62 -8.92 5.64 9.79
CA SER A 62 -7.67 4.91 9.53
C SER A 62 -6.67 5.78 8.76
N LEU A 63 -7.11 6.49 7.74
CA LEU A 63 -6.25 7.44 7.03
C LEU A 63 -5.78 8.60 7.92
N GLY A 64 -6.64 9.10 8.80
CA GLY A 64 -6.25 10.11 9.78
C GLY A 64 -5.12 9.64 10.69
N ARG A 65 -5.20 8.40 11.21
CA ARG A 65 -4.11 7.79 11.98
C ARG A 65 -2.83 7.63 11.16
N VAL A 66 -2.95 7.23 9.91
CA VAL A 66 -1.80 7.13 9.01
C VAL A 66 -1.12 8.48 8.83
N ARG A 67 -1.87 9.53 8.61
CA ARG A 67 -1.33 10.90 8.53
C ARG A 67 -0.58 11.29 9.81
N ASP A 68 -1.18 11.04 10.95
CA ASP A 68 -0.56 11.39 12.24
C ASP A 68 0.74 10.60 12.46
N ILE A 69 0.76 9.31 12.14
CA ILE A 69 1.98 8.48 12.20
C ILE A 69 3.04 9.00 11.23
N ARG A 70 2.65 9.37 10.01
CA ARG A 70 3.57 9.94 9.03
C ARG A 70 4.24 11.22 9.55
N ASP A 71 3.46 12.10 10.15
CA ASP A 71 3.97 13.34 10.71
C ASP A 71 4.92 13.10 11.89
N GLN A 72 4.61 12.14 12.74
CA GLN A 72 5.50 11.69 13.82
C GLN A 72 6.82 11.12 13.28
N LEU A 73 6.77 10.27 12.26
CA LEU A 73 7.95 9.69 11.63
C LEU A 73 8.80 10.75 10.92
N ALA A 74 8.17 11.71 10.26
CA ALA A 74 8.86 12.85 9.67
C ALA A 74 9.63 13.67 10.72
N GLY A 75 9.02 13.93 11.87
CA GLY A 75 9.68 14.59 13.00
C GLY A 75 10.84 13.78 13.57
N LEU A 76 10.73 12.45 13.63
CA LEU A 76 11.84 11.57 14.04
C LEU A 76 12.99 11.58 13.04
N CYS A 77 12.72 11.58 11.74
CA CYS A 77 13.74 11.70 10.69
C CYS A 77 14.51 13.02 10.83
N GLU A 78 13.80 14.12 11.08
CA GLU A 78 14.41 15.42 11.31
C GLU A 78 15.36 15.42 12.52
N ARG A 79 14.96 14.77 13.62
CA ARG A 79 15.80 14.68 14.84
C ARG A 79 17.09 13.89 14.62
N VAL A 80 17.09 12.88 13.77
CA VAL A 80 18.27 12.06 13.46
C VAL A 80 18.97 12.54 12.18
N GLU A 81 18.61 13.73 11.69
CA GLU A 81 19.23 14.38 10.53
C GLU A 81 19.13 13.54 9.24
N VAL A 82 18.10 12.71 9.11
CA VAL A 82 17.79 11.98 7.88
C VAL A 82 17.01 12.89 6.94
N VAL A 83 17.55 13.13 5.75
CA VAL A 83 16.90 13.92 4.72
C VAL A 83 15.72 13.15 4.13
N ILE A 84 14.55 13.77 4.09
CA ILE A 84 13.37 13.21 3.44
C ILE A 84 13.41 13.59 1.97
N GLU A 85 13.53 12.59 1.09
CA GLU A 85 13.55 12.77 -0.36
C GLU A 85 12.31 12.14 -0.99
N SER A 86 11.93 12.65 -2.16
CA SER A 86 10.82 12.14 -2.95
C SER A 86 11.27 11.83 -4.37
N THR A 87 10.87 10.66 -4.86
CA THR A 87 11.13 10.21 -6.24
C THR A 87 9.80 9.83 -6.92
N PRO A 88 8.98 10.81 -7.32
CA PRO A 88 7.59 10.56 -7.74
C PRO A 88 7.47 9.68 -8.98
N ASN A 89 8.48 9.65 -9.84
CA ASN A 89 8.46 8.91 -11.10
C ASN A 89 9.28 7.62 -11.07
N GLU A 90 9.95 7.32 -9.95
CA GLU A 90 10.84 6.17 -9.83
C GLU A 90 10.48 5.33 -8.61
N ILE A 91 10.13 4.07 -8.82
CA ILE A 91 9.79 3.15 -7.73
C ILE A 91 10.99 2.41 -7.17
N VAL A 92 12.07 2.25 -7.95
CA VAL A 92 13.24 1.48 -7.56
C VAL A 92 13.94 2.01 -6.30
N PRO A 93 14.19 3.32 -6.14
CA PRO A 93 14.76 3.84 -4.90
C PRO A 93 13.91 3.55 -3.66
N VAL A 94 12.58 3.64 -3.79
CA VAL A 94 11.62 3.32 -2.73
C VAL A 94 11.66 1.83 -2.40
N GLN A 95 11.68 0.96 -3.40
CA GLN A 95 11.80 -0.49 -3.21
C GLN A 95 13.10 -0.86 -2.49
N LYS A 96 14.22 -0.22 -2.84
CA LYS A 96 15.50 -0.43 -2.16
C LYS A 96 15.45 0.00 -0.69
N ALA A 97 14.85 1.13 -0.39
CA ALA A 97 14.69 1.62 0.98
C ALA A 97 13.82 0.67 1.82
N MET A 98 12.71 0.18 1.26
CA MET A 98 11.84 -0.79 1.91
C MET A 98 12.57 -2.11 2.16
N THR A 99 13.30 -2.62 1.18
CA THR A 99 14.08 -3.86 1.30
C THR A 99 15.15 -3.73 2.37
N ALA A 100 15.81 -2.59 2.46
CA ALA A 100 16.79 -2.31 3.52
C ALA A 100 16.15 -2.33 4.92
N GLY A 101 14.95 -1.74 5.05
CA GLY A 101 14.20 -1.73 6.31
C GLY A 101 13.66 -3.11 6.73
N TYR A 102 13.31 -3.94 5.77
CA TYR A 102 12.76 -5.29 5.98
C TYR A 102 13.73 -6.41 5.61
N PHE A 103 14.99 -6.18 5.74
CA PHE A 103 16.06 -7.14 5.34
C PHE A 103 15.85 -8.55 5.87
N TYR A 104 15.49 -8.71 7.14
CA TYR A 104 15.25 -10.02 7.76
C TYR A 104 13.93 -10.69 7.31
N ASN A 105 13.06 -9.97 6.64
CA ASN A 105 11.76 -10.45 6.15
C ASN A 105 11.77 -10.70 4.64
N THR A 106 12.93 -10.70 4.01
CA THR A 106 13.05 -10.89 2.56
C THR A 106 12.83 -12.34 2.17
N VAL A 107 11.99 -12.56 1.17
CA VAL A 107 11.70 -13.88 0.59
C VAL A 107 11.80 -13.82 -0.93
N SER A 108 12.17 -14.94 -1.54
CA SER A 108 12.15 -15.09 -2.98
C SER A 108 10.93 -15.89 -3.43
N ARG A 109 10.24 -15.41 -4.46
CA ARG A 109 9.18 -16.17 -5.10
C ARG A 109 9.80 -17.30 -5.92
N VAL A 110 9.40 -18.52 -5.65
CA VAL A 110 9.78 -19.68 -6.46
C VAL A 110 8.78 -19.80 -7.61
N GLN A 111 9.27 -19.71 -8.84
CA GLN A 111 8.48 -20.02 -10.02
C GLN A 111 8.64 -21.51 -10.34
N PHE A 112 7.54 -22.25 -10.26
CA PHE A 112 7.52 -23.60 -10.79
C PHE A 112 7.53 -23.52 -12.32
N SER A 113 8.46 -24.22 -12.95
CA SER A 113 8.49 -24.28 -14.41
C SER A 113 7.25 -25.04 -14.90
N LYS A 114 6.76 -24.63 -16.05
CA LYS A 114 5.52 -25.10 -16.70
C LYS A 114 5.47 -26.61 -17.00
N TRP A 115 6.52 -27.36 -16.64
CA TRP A 115 6.68 -28.77 -16.97
C TRP A 115 6.22 -29.74 -15.88
N ASP A 116 5.90 -29.24 -14.68
CA ASP A 116 5.36 -30.07 -13.63
C ASP A 116 3.82 -30.02 -13.62
N ASN A 117 3.24 -30.90 -14.41
CA ASN A 117 1.83 -31.33 -14.40
C ASN A 117 0.76 -30.26 -14.57
N ALA A 118 -0.01 -30.41 -15.63
CA ALA A 118 -1.15 -29.60 -16.05
C ALA A 118 -2.31 -29.50 -15.04
N ASP A 119 -2.20 -30.12 -13.87
CA ASP A 119 -3.28 -30.21 -12.87
C ASP A 119 -2.99 -29.47 -11.55
N LYS A 120 -1.89 -28.73 -11.45
CA LYS A 120 -1.63 -27.93 -10.26
C LYS A 120 -1.81 -26.46 -10.56
N VAL A 121 -2.82 -25.87 -9.92
CA VAL A 121 -3.01 -24.42 -9.84
C VAL A 121 -1.67 -23.77 -9.49
N ASP A 122 -1.29 -22.76 -10.27
CA ASP A 122 -0.05 -22.00 -10.08
C ASP A 122 -0.10 -21.21 -8.76
N VAL A 123 0.16 -21.90 -7.67
CA VAL A 123 0.28 -21.31 -6.34
C VAL A 123 1.76 -20.93 -6.15
N GLY A 124 2.06 -19.65 -6.25
CA GLY A 124 3.40 -19.16 -5.96
C GLY A 124 3.82 -19.51 -4.53
N SER A 125 4.94 -20.21 -4.39
CA SER A 125 5.56 -20.51 -3.10
C SER A 125 6.58 -19.42 -2.74
N TYR A 126 6.62 -19.01 -1.48
CA TYR A 126 7.60 -18.04 -0.95
C TYR A 126 8.47 -18.72 0.09
N ARG A 127 9.75 -18.46 0.02
CA ARG A 127 10.74 -18.87 1.01
C ARG A 127 11.34 -17.68 1.72
#